data_517dacc46bbab3a2888bf3f5d39c76ae
#
_entry.id   517dacc46bbab3a2888bf3f5d39c76ae
#
_cell.length_a   1.000
_cell.length_b   1.000
_cell.length_c   1.000
_cell.angle_alpha   90.00
_cell.angle_beta   90.00
_cell.angle_gamma   90.00
#
_symmetry.space_group_name_H-M   'P 1'
#
loop_
_entity.id
_entity.type
_entity.pdbx_description
1 polymer ?
#
loop_
_entity_poly.entity_id
_entity_poly.type
_entity_poly.pdbx_seq_one_letter_code
_entity_poly.pdbx_strand_id
1 'polypeptide(L)'
;MDTTTVREWYQERLDIADAIVDTFGDEGLFDAEILLCCAMSALAARIWPGERIDRFRYVQLFVDFAPDPAEVKRISVPRLHEKLKAKKEEIASAQVLESRFLAGLEDRVLTGPEIDQSEQTLTALLPAISLGRLREASYAAILYQDLRCGLVHEYSLPPHMIDF
;
A
#
# COMPACT_ATOMS: atom_id res chain seq x y z
N MET A 1 -13.35 15.59 20.27
CA MET A 1 -14.36 15.02 19.34
C MET A 1 -14.58 13.60 19.83
N ASP A 2 -15.79 13.22 20.11
CA ASP A 2 -16.09 11.85 20.57
C ASP A 2 -16.10 10.87 19.39
N THR A 3 -16.16 9.56 19.71
CA THR A 3 -16.13 8.49 18.72
C THR A 3 -17.29 8.56 17.72
N THR A 4 -18.48 9.00 18.17
CA THR A 4 -19.67 9.13 17.33
C THR A 4 -19.46 10.20 16.26
N THR A 5 -18.97 11.38 16.63
CA THR A 5 -18.67 12.47 15.70
C THR A 5 -17.61 12.06 14.65
N VAL A 6 -16.59 11.27 15.04
CA VAL A 6 -15.57 10.77 14.08
C VAL A 6 -16.20 9.82 13.09
N ARG A 7 -17.04 8.89 13.56
CA ARG A 7 -17.75 7.93 12.71
C ARG A 7 -18.70 8.63 11.73
N GLU A 8 -19.48 9.57 12.19
CA GLU A 8 -20.41 10.35 11.37
C GLU A 8 -19.65 11.13 10.29
N TRP A 9 -18.56 11.81 10.67
CA TRP A 9 -17.73 12.55 9.73
C TRP A 9 -17.14 11.61 8.65
N TYR A 10 -16.70 10.41 9.04
CA TYR A 10 -16.13 9.47 8.08
C TYR A 10 -17.20 8.90 7.14
N GLN A 11 -18.38 8.56 7.67
CA GLN A 11 -19.51 8.12 6.85
C GLN A 11 -19.92 9.17 5.83
N GLU A 12 -19.98 10.44 6.23
CA GLU A 12 -20.26 11.55 5.31
C GLU A 12 -19.24 11.63 4.16
N ARG A 13 -17.94 11.32 4.40
CA ARG A 13 -16.93 11.28 3.31
C ARG A 13 -17.16 10.11 2.37
N LEU A 14 -17.55 8.96 2.87
CA LEU A 14 -17.95 7.82 2.04
C LEU A 14 -19.16 8.16 1.18
N ASP A 15 -20.21 8.73 1.77
CA ASP A 15 -21.43 9.11 1.06
C ASP A 15 -21.15 10.14 -0.05
N ILE A 16 -20.23 11.09 0.20
CA ILE A 16 -19.79 12.06 -0.82
C ILE A 16 -19.00 11.36 -1.94
N ALA A 17 -18.09 10.43 -1.61
CA ALA A 17 -17.34 9.69 -2.61
C ALA A 17 -18.26 8.87 -3.52
N ASP A 18 -19.24 8.17 -2.93
CA ASP A 18 -20.25 7.42 -3.68
C ASP A 18 -21.08 8.36 -4.59
N ALA A 19 -21.51 9.51 -4.09
CA ALA A 19 -22.24 10.49 -4.87
C ALA A 19 -21.42 11.07 -6.04
N ILE A 20 -20.10 11.22 -5.90
CA ILE A 20 -19.21 11.62 -7.00
C ILE A 20 -19.21 10.55 -8.08
N VAL A 21 -19.01 9.28 -7.71
CA VAL A 21 -18.99 8.16 -8.66
C VAL A 21 -20.35 7.99 -9.33
N ASP A 22 -21.44 8.06 -8.59
CA ASP A 22 -22.80 7.97 -9.12
C ASP A 22 -23.13 9.09 -10.12
N THR A 23 -22.57 10.29 -9.90
CA THR A 23 -22.84 11.45 -10.76
C THR A 23 -21.99 11.47 -12.02
N PHE A 24 -20.72 11.11 -11.91
CA PHE A 24 -19.73 11.29 -12.97
C PHE A 24 -19.22 9.96 -13.54
N GLY A 25 -19.61 8.80 -12.99
CA GLY A 25 -19.12 7.50 -13.42
C GLY A 25 -17.60 7.36 -13.27
N ASP A 26 -16.97 6.76 -14.24
CA ASP A 26 -15.50 6.53 -14.23
C ASP A 26 -14.69 7.84 -14.16
N GLU A 27 -15.24 8.95 -14.70
CA GLU A 27 -14.59 10.27 -14.62
C GLU A 27 -14.51 10.80 -13.18
N GLY A 28 -15.47 10.44 -12.32
CA GLY A 28 -15.50 10.82 -10.92
C GLY A 28 -14.69 9.94 -9.99
N LEU A 29 -14.28 8.75 -10.44
CA LEU A 29 -13.59 7.77 -9.61
C LEU A 29 -12.31 8.33 -8.99
N PHE A 30 -11.53 9.05 -9.79
CA PHE A 30 -10.29 9.66 -9.37
C PHE A 30 -10.47 10.69 -8.24
N ASP A 31 -11.48 11.55 -8.33
CA ASP A 31 -11.78 12.54 -7.31
C ASP A 31 -12.32 11.89 -6.02
N ALA A 32 -13.12 10.83 -6.14
CA ALA A 32 -13.60 10.04 -5.03
C ALA A 32 -12.44 9.36 -4.28
N GLU A 33 -11.50 8.77 -5.00
CA GLU A 33 -10.29 8.16 -4.41
C GLU A 33 -9.41 9.18 -3.68
N ILE A 34 -9.21 10.38 -4.23
CA ILE A 34 -8.49 11.47 -3.55
C ILE A 34 -9.18 11.83 -2.24
N LEU A 35 -10.50 12.01 -2.27
CA LEU A 35 -11.28 12.33 -1.08
C LEU A 35 -11.09 11.26 0.01
N LEU A 36 -11.18 9.98 -0.35
CA LEU A 36 -11.01 8.86 0.57
C LEU A 36 -9.58 8.78 1.11
N CYS A 37 -8.57 8.97 0.26
CA CYS A 37 -7.16 9.03 0.70
C CYS A 37 -6.91 10.15 1.71
N CYS A 38 -7.50 11.32 1.49
CA CYS A 38 -7.42 12.46 2.42
C CYS A 38 -8.14 12.14 3.74
N ALA A 39 -9.35 11.56 3.68
CA ALA A 39 -10.10 11.17 4.86
C ALA A 39 -9.36 10.13 5.71
N MET A 40 -8.80 9.11 5.07
CA MET A 40 -7.98 8.09 5.75
C MET A 40 -6.71 8.69 6.37
N SER A 41 -6.05 9.62 5.68
CA SER A 41 -4.89 10.33 6.22
C SER A 41 -5.25 11.15 7.47
N ALA A 42 -6.39 11.82 7.46
CA ALA A 42 -6.91 12.59 8.59
C ALA A 42 -7.27 11.68 9.78
N LEU A 43 -7.91 10.53 9.53
CA LEU A 43 -8.21 9.54 10.53
C LEU A 43 -6.94 8.97 11.17
N ALA A 44 -5.97 8.56 10.35
CA ALA A 44 -4.69 8.05 10.81
C ALA A 44 -3.93 9.08 11.67
N ALA A 45 -3.95 10.36 11.27
CA ALA A 45 -3.34 11.46 12.02
C ALA A 45 -4.00 11.67 13.39
N ARG A 46 -5.28 11.38 13.50
CA ARG A 46 -6.02 11.50 14.74
C ARG A 46 -5.76 10.34 15.71
N ILE A 47 -5.62 9.13 15.18
CA ILE A 47 -5.33 7.92 15.98
C ILE A 47 -3.89 7.96 16.49
N TRP A 48 -2.95 8.33 15.63
CA TRP A 48 -1.53 8.42 15.95
C TRP A 48 -1.01 9.83 15.72
N PRO A 49 -1.16 10.75 16.69
CA PRO A 49 -0.64 12.11 16.55
C PRO A 49 0.90 12.12 16.54
N GLY A 50 1.48 13.02 15.74
CA GLY A 50 2.93 13.17 15.63
C GLY A 50 3.33 13.87 14.34
N GLU A 51 4.58 14.30 14.27
CA GLU A 51 5.16 14.93 13.08
C GLU A 51 6.00 13.93 12.29
N ARG A 52 6.00 14.05 10.96
CA ARG A 52 6.83 13.27 10.04
C ARG A 52 6.62 11.74 10.10
N ILE A 53 5.45 11.31 10.54
CA ILE A 53 5.06 9.89 10.64
C ILE A 53 3.90 9.52 9.71
N ASP A 54 3.62 10.33 8.70
CA ASP A 54 2.45 10.15 7.82
C ASP A 54 2.39 8.77 7.18
N ARG A 55 3.50 8.30 6.63
CA ARG A 55 3.59 6.97 6.05
C ARG A 55 3.31 5.89 7.09
N PHE A 56 3.96 5.97 8.26
CA PHE A 56 3.78 4.98 9.32
C PHE A 56 2.31 4.87 9.72
N ARG A 57 1.68 6.00 10.06
CA ARG A 57 0.29 5.99 10.55
C ARG A 57 -0.72 5.57 9.50
N TYR A 58 -0.52 5.94 8.23
CA TYR A 58 -1.38 5.51 7.13
C TYR A 58 -1.28 4.00 6.89
N VAL A 59 -0.06 3.46 6.81
CA VAL A 59 0.18 2.02 6.68
C VAL A 59 -0.38 1.26 7.88
N GLN A 60 -0.20 1.79 9.11
CA GLN A 60 -0.71 1.18 10.33
C GLN A 60 -2.24 1.14 10.35
N LEU A 61 -2.92 2.15 9.79
CA LEU A 61 -4.37 2.15 9.66
C LEU A 61 -4.86 0.92 8.88
N PHE A 62 -4.24 0.61 7.74
CA PHE A 62 -4.58 -0.59 6.97
C PHE A 62 -4.21 -1.88 7.70
N VAL A 63 -3.04 -1.92 8.32
CA VAL A 63 -2.55 -3.11 9.04
C VAL A 63 -3.48 -3.51 10.18
N ASP A 64 -4.07 -2.53 10.87
CA ASP A 64 -4.90 -2.76 12.05
C ASP A 64 -6.40 -2.88 11.72
N PHE A 65 -6.88 -2.22 10.68
CA PHE A 65 -8.31 -2.04 10.45
C PHE A 65 -8.82 -2.51 9.06
N ALA A 66 -7.95 -2.97 8.16
CA ALA A 66 -8.42 -3.53 6.90
C ALA A 66 -9.31 -4.76 7.15
N PRO A 67 -10.34 -5.00 6.33
CA PRO A 67 -11.19 -6.19 6.41
C PRO A 67 -10.39 -7.50 6.34
N ASP A 68 -9.32 -7.52 5.54
CA ASP A 68 -8.34 -8.61 5.50
C ASP A 68 -6.92 -8.07 5.81
N PRO A 69 -6.52 -8.05 7.11
CA PRO A 69 -5.19 -7.60 7.49
C PRO A 69 -4.06 -8.48 6.94
N ALA A 70 -4.33 -9.75 6.63
CA ALA A 70 -3.32 -10.65 6.06
C ALA A 70 -2.97 -10.23 4.63
N GLU A 71 -3.97 -9.82 3.85
CA GLU A 71 -3.77 -9.36 2.47
C GLU A 71 -2.96 -8.05 2.42
N VAL A 72 -3.32 -7.06 3.21
CA VAL A 72 -2.59 -5.78 3.20
C VAL A 72 -1.15 -5.87 3.73
N LYS A 73 -0.85 -6.92 4.51
CA LYS A 73 0.51 -7.26 4.99
C LYS A 73 1.30 -8.10 4.00
N ARG A 74 0.68 -8.60 2.94
CA ARG A 74 1.37 -9.34 1.89
C ARG A 74 2.47 -8.47 1.30
N ILE A 75 3.62 -9.09 1.02
CA ILE A 75 4.80 -8.40 0.49
C ILE A 75 4.90 -8.66 -1.00
N SER A 76 4.94 -7.61 -1.78
CA SER A 76 5.23 -7.71 -3.21
C SER A 76 6.69 -8.12 -3.41
N VAL A 77 6.89 -9.33 -3.94
CA VAL A 77 8.23 -9.89 -4.18
C VAL A 77 8.99 -9.09 -5.24
N PRO A 78 8.38 -8.69 -6.38
CA PRO A 78 9.07 -7.84 -7.35
C PRO A 78 9.49 -6.50 -6.75
N ARG A 79 8.59 -5.83 -6.02
CA ARG A 79 8.88 -4.55 -5.39
C ARG A 79 9.98 -4.65 -4.33
N LEU A 80 9.96 -5.72 -3.53
CA LEU A 80 11.01 -5.98 -2.55
C LEU A 80 12.36 -6.23 -3.23
N HIS A 81 12.38 -7.05 -4.28
CA HIS A 81 13.58 -7.34 -5.06
C HIS A 81 14.22 -6.04 -5.58
N GLU A 82 13.47 -5.16 -6.24
CA GLU A 82 13.96 -3.87 -6.72
C GLU A 82 14.55 -3.00 -5.59
N LYS A 83 13.84 -2.95 -4.44
CA LYS A 83 14.34 -2.20 -3.27
C LYS A 83 15.63 -2.76 -2.69
N LEU A 84 15.80 -4.09 -2.67
CA LEU A 84 17.02 -4.73 -2.18
C LEU A 84 18.18 -4.58 -3.16
N LYS A 85 17.93 -4.66 -4.48
CA LYS A 85 18.96 -4.41 -5.51
C LYS A 85 19.53 -2.99 -5.44
N ALA A 86 18.75 -2.02 -5.01
CA ALA A 86 19.20 -0.64 -4.89
C ALA A 86 20.27 -0.43 -3.79
N LYS A 87 20.45 -1.39 -2.89
CA LYS A 87 21.43 -1.32 -1.79
C LYS A 87 22.46 -2.42 -1.89
N LYS A 88 23.74 -2.03 -1.97
CA LYS A 88 24.85 -2.95 -2.16
C LYS A 88 24.92 -4.07 -1.10
N GLU A 89 24.64 -3.74 0.15
CA GLU A 89 24.65 -4.67 1.28
C GLU A 89 23.47 -5.65 1.26
N GLU A 90 22.42 -5.40 0.49
CA GLU A 90 21.21 -6.23 0.39
C GLU A 90 21.15 -7.07 -0.90
N ILE A 91 22.14 -6.95 -1.81
CA ILE A 91 22.16 -7.65 -3.11
C ILE A 91 22.06 -9.17 -2.96
N ALA A 92 22.74 -9.76 -1.98
CA ALA A 92 22.67 -11.19 -1.75
C ALA A 92 21.24 -11.67 -1.45
N SER A 93 20.48 -10.87 -0.68
CA SER A 93 19.06 -11.14 -0.40
C SER A 93 18.20 -10.96 -1.64
N ALA A 94 18.50 -9.98 -2.50
CA ALA A 94 17.82 -9.82 -3.78
C ALA A 94 18.01 -11.04 -4.69
N GLN A 95 19.23 -11.58 -4.77
CA GLN A 95 19.53 -12.78 -5.55
C GLN A 95 18.78 -14.03 -5.03
N VAL A 96 18.55 -14.14 -3.73
CA VAL A 96 17.73 -15.21 -3.15
C VAL A 96 16.27 -15.07 -3.62
N LEU A 97 15.70 -13.86 -3.62
CA LEU A 97 14.35 -13.62 -4.14
C LEU A 97 14.25 -13.93 -5.64
N GLU A 98 15.22 -13.46 -6.42
CA GLU A 98 15.28 -13.70 -7.86
C GLU A 98 15.28 -15.20 -8.17
N SER A 99 16.21 -15.96 -7.58
CA SER A 99 16.32 -17.39 -7.82
C SER A 99 15.10 -18.20 -7.34
N ARG A 100 14.44 -17.77 -6.27
CA ARG A 100 13.35 -18.51 -5.65
C ARG A 100 11.99 -18.23 -6.27
N PHE A 101 11.72 -16.99 -6.69
CA PHE A 101 10.41 -16.54 -7.09
C PHE A 101 10.32 -15.88 -8.47
N LEU A 102 11.42 -15.33 -9.00
CA LEU A 102 11.39 -14.53 -10.21
C LEU A 102 12.01 -15.21 -11.42
N ALA A 103 12.92 -16.15 -11.22
CA ALA A 103 13.61 -16.83 -12.31
C ALA A 103 12.65 -17.61 -13.23
N GLY A 104 12.75 -17.37 -14.54
CA GLY A 104 11.92 -18.02 -15.55
C GLY A 104 10.53 -17.41 -15.71
N LEU A 105 10.30 -16.21 -15.17
CA LEU A 105 9.00 -15.51 -15.23
C LEU A 105 9.04 -14.24 -16.10
N GLU A 106 10.14 -13.99 -16.79
CA GLU A 106 10.41 -12.73 -17.50
C GLU A 106 9.36 -12.40 -18.59
N ASP A 107 8.77 -13.44 -19.20
CA ASP A 107 7.78 -13.30 -20.26
C ASP A 107 6.34 -13.57 -19.79
N ARG A 108 6.09 -13.61 -18.48
CA ARG A 108 4.76 -13.90 -17.93
C ARG A 108 4.17 -12.70 -17.19
N VAL A 109 2.92 -12.42 -17.48
CA VAL A 109 2.09 -11.56 -16.62
C VAL A 109 1.64 -12.39 -15.42
N LEU A 110 1.98 -11.95 -14.22
CA LEU A 110 1.64 -12.64 -12.97
C LEU A 110 0.76 -11.73 -12.11
N THR A 111 -0.19 -12.34 -11.44
CA THR A 111 -0.97 -11.66 -10.40
C THR A 111 -0.25 -11.71 -9.05
N GLY A 112 -0.50 -10.73 -8.18
CA GLY A 112 0.10 -10.68 -6.86
C GLY A 112 -0.02 -12.01 -6.07
N PRO A 113 -1.19 -12.68 -5.99
CA PRO A 113 -1.34 -13.95 -5.28
C PRO A 113 -0.45 -15.08 -5.78
N GLU A 114 0.01 -15.05 -7.03
CA GLU A 114 0.88 -16.10 -7.60
C GLU A 114 2.34 -15.97 -7.15
N ILE A 115 2.82 -14.77 -6.84
CA ILE A 115 4.23 -14.50 -6.57
C ILE A 115 4.47 -13.89 -5.19
N ASP A 116 3.57 -13.05 -4.71
CA ASP A 116 3.75 -12.26 -3.49
C ASP A 116 3.59 -13.13 -2.24
N GLN A 117 4.36 -12.83 -1.21
CA GLN A 117 4.55 -13.71 -0.07
C GLN A 117 4.11 -13.05 1.25
N SER A 118 3.83 -13.90 2.25
CA SER A 118 3.58 -13.42 3.61
C SER A 118 4.86 -12.88 4.27
N GLU A 119 4.70 -11.96 5.23
CA GLU A 119 5.80 -11.50 6.09
C GLU A 119 6.54 -12.68 6.73
N GLN A 120 5.82 -13.70 7.19
CA GLN A 120 6.39 -14.86 7.85
C GLN A 120 7.29 -15.66 6.92
N THR A 121 6.84 -15.92 5.68
CA THR A 121 7.62 -16.64 4.67
C THR A 121 8.91 -15.90 4.37
N LEU A 122 8.84 -14.58 4.14
CA LEU A 122 10.02 -13.80 3.78
C LEU A 122 10.96 -13.57 4.95
N THR A 123 10.47 -13.43 6.18
CA THR A 123 11.32 -13.34 7.37
C THR A 123 12.13 -14.62 7.57
N ALA A 124 11.53 -15.79 7.33
CA ALA A 124 12.24 -17.06 7.40
C ALA A 124 13.27 -17.23 6.27
N LEU A 125 12.95 -16.76 5.06
CA LEU A 125 13.82 -16.86 3.89
C LEU A 125 14.99 -15.86 3.92
N LEU A 126 14.76 -14.65 4.45
CA LEU A 126 15.69 -13.52 4.44
C LEU A 126 16.01 -13.04 5.86
N PRO A 127 16.65 -13.86 6.71
CA PRO A 127 16.86 -13.52 8.13
C PRO A 127 17.75 -12.28 8.35
N ALA A 128 18.53 -11.88 7.33
CA ALA A 128 19.36 -10.68 7.38
C ALA A 128 18.55 -9.38 7.13
N ILE A 129 17.32 -9.48 6.61
CA ILE A 129 16.48 -8.32 6.30
C ILE A 129 15.51 -8.08 7.45
N SER A 130 15.50 -6.87 7.98
CA SER A 130 14.59 -6.50 9.07
C SER A 130 13.12 -6.53 8.60
N LEU A 131 12.21 -6.83 9.53
CA LEU A 131 10.77 -6.81 9.26
C LEU A 131 10.30 -5.43 8.76
N GLY A 132 10.85 -4.35 9.31
CA GLY A 132 10.55 -2.99 8.82
C GLY A 132 10.93 -2.80 7.35
N ARG A 133 12.06 -3.39 6.94
CA ARG A 133 12.51 -3.33 5.54
C ARG A 133 11.63 -4.16 4.62
N LEU A 134 11.19 -5.35 5.04
CA LEU A 134 10.21 -6.15 4.29
C LEU A 134 8.90 -5.38 4.09
N ARG A 135 8.39 -4.75 5.14
CA ARG A 135 7.14 -3.98 5.13
C ARG A 135 7.16 -2.75 4.22
N GLU A 136 8.32 -2.28 3.82
CA GLU A 136 8.40 -1.22 2.80
C GLU A 136 7.88 -1.64 1.42
N ALA A 137 7.74 -2.94 1.18
CA ALA A 137 7.16 -3.52 -0.03
C ALA A 137 5.81 -4.21 0.24
N SER A 138 5.17 -3.99 1.40
CA SER A 138 3.82 -4.49 1.67
C SER A 138 2.78 -3.77 0.82
N TYR A 139 1.63 -4.41 0.60
CA TYR A 139 0.52 -3.79 -0.11
C TYR A 139 0.05 -2.50 0.57
N ALA A 140 0.01 -2.46 1.90
CA ALA A 140 -0.28 -1.22 2.63
C ALA A 140 0.73 -0.10 2.34
N ALA A 141 2.02 -0.44 2.18
CA ALA A 141 3.06 0.55 1.84
C ALA A 141 2.98 1.00 0.38
N ILE A 142 2.58 0.11 -0.52
CA ILE A 142 2.33 0.41 -1.93
C ILE A 142 1.13 1.34 -2.06
N LEU A 143 0.01 1.03 -1.39
CA LEU A 143 -1.17 1.90 -1.34
C LEU A 143 -0.83 3.31 -0.83
N TYR A 144 0.01 3.43 0.19
CA TYR A 144 0.47 4.73 0.63
C TYR A 144 1.31 5.45 -0.43
N GLN A 145 2.30 4.77 -0.97
CA GLN A 145 3.31 5.40 -1.83
C GLN A 145 2.77 5.68 -3.23
N ASP A 146 2.12 4.71 -3.83
CA ASP A 146 1.75 4.77 -5.24
C ASP A 146 0.34 5.37 -5.40
N LEU A 147 -0.63 4.97 -4.58
CA LEU A 147 -1.97 5.51 -4.65
C LEU A 147 -2.07 6.86 -3.91
N ARG A 148 -1.91 6.87 -2.58
CA ARG A 148 -2.13 8.07 -1.77
C ARG A 148 -1.19 9.22 -2.15
N CYS A 149 0.12 8.97 -2.30
CA CYS A 149 1.04 10.04 -2.64
C CYS A 149 0.86 10.53 -4.08
N GLY A 150 0.63 9.63 -5.04
CA GLY A 150 0.33 9.99 -6.41
C GLY A 150 -0.94 10.83 -6.51
N LEU A 151 -2.05 10.35 -5.96
CA LEU A 151 -3.33 11.05 -6.02
C LEU A 151 -3.32 12.40 -5.29
N VAL A 152 -2.82 12.44 -4.06
CA VAL A 152 -2.95 13.64 -3.21
C VAL A 152 -1.91 14.72 -3.55
N HIS A 153 -0.71 14.34 -3.98
CA HIS A 153 0.36 15.31 -4.23
C HIS A 153 0.60 15.61 -5.71
N GLU A 154 0.37 14.65 -6.60
CA GLU A 154 0.71 14.77 -8.01
C GLU A 154 -0.54 14.82 -8.91
N TYR A 155 -1.71 14.55 -8.36
CA TYR A 155 -2.95 14.39 -9.11
C TYR A 155 -2.78 13.40 -10.28
N SER A 156 -2.07 12.32 -10.01
CA SER A 156 -1.72 11.31 -11.00
C SER A 156 -1.65 9.91 -10.38
N LEU A 157 -1.91 8.90 -11.20
CA LEU A 157 -1.61 7.50 -10.87
C LEU A 157 -0.29 7.09 -11.51
N PRO A 158 0.51 6.25 -10.86
CA PRO A 158 1.67 5.65 -11.50
C PRO A 158 1.26 4.92 -12.78
N PRO A 159 2.10 4.93 -13.84
CA PRO A 159 1.76 4.31 -15.13
C PRO A 159 1.31 2.85 -15.03
N HIS A 160 1.87 2.09 -14.08
CA HIS A 160 1.51 0.69 -13.87
C HIS A 160 0.15 0.46 -13.17
N MET A 161 -0.54 1.53 -12.75
CA MET A 161 -1.89 1.48 -12.19
C MET A 161 -2.97 1.91 -13.20
N ILE A 162 -2.58 2.34 -14.39
CA ILE A 162 -3.51 2.87 -15.41
C ILE A 162 -3.98 1.76 -16.38
N ASP A 163 -3.30 0.62 -16.41
CA ASP A 163 -3.54 -0.47 -17.39
C ASP A 163 -4.41 -1.61 -16.78
N PHE A 164 -5.53 -1.25 -16.12
CA PHE A 164 -6.52 -2.24 -15.68
C PHE A 164 -7.82 -2.12 -16.46
#